data_588c73dd7aa2d0e842d9d01fe6258dc3
#
_entry.id   588c73dd7aa2d0e842d9d01fe6258dc3
#
_cell.length_a   1.000
_cell.length_b   1.000
_cell.length_c   1.000
_cell.angle_alpha   90.00
_cell.angle_beta   90.00
_cell.angle_gamma   90.00
#
_symmetry.space_group_name_H-M   'P 1'
#
loop_
_entity.id
_entity.type
_entity.pdbx_description
1 polymer ?
#
loop_
_entity_poly.entity_id
_entity_poly.type
_entity_poly.pdbx_seq_one_letter_code
_entity_poly.pdbx_strand_id
1 'polypeptide(L)'
;MKKQNFLLVSMLGCALATPVWAAESPQAPKASEELRAVVRQHHDALNKQDLKALMALYADTPNVALMGTGPGEFWKGKAVIEDAYKHYFETFKAGSLKHDCPDASGYEEGDNAWLMVSCVMKDSDPAGQPREFGLNVSAVLKKEKAGWRVQALHTSNASDEGDAPPEGAAPTAAPAPAPEAAPKKTQ
;
A
#
# COMPACT_ATOMS: atom_id res chain seq x y z
N MET A 1 -42.94 -82.37 14.32
CA MET A 1 -42.08 -81.36 14.94
C MET A 1 -41.32 -80.67 13.82
N LYS A 2 -41.75 -79.45 13.34
CA LYS A 2 -41.13 -78.71 12.24
C LYS A 2 -40.32 -77.62 12.84
N LYS A 3 -38.98 -77.59 12.57
CA LYS A 3 -38.06 -76.49 12.94
C LYS A 3 -38.15 -75.40 11.88
N GLN A 4 -38.56 -74.20 12.28
CA GLN A 4 -38.50 -73.02 11.43
C GLN A 4 -37.16 -72.38 11.63
N ASN A 5 -36.38 -72.29 10.52
CA ASN A 5 -35.15 -71.49 10.47
C ASN A 5 -35.51 -70.03 10.11
N PHE A 6 -35.16 -69.10 11.01
CA PHE A 6 -35.28 -67.70 10.80
C PHE A 6 -33.97 -67.16 10.16
N LEU A 7 -34.03 -66.74 8.89
CA LEU A 7 -32.94 -66.14 8.18
C LEU A 7 -32.94 -64.62 8.53
N LEU A 8 -31.93 -64.17 9.29
CA LEU A 8 -31.63 -62.74 9.50
C LEU A 8 -30.90 -62.26 8.27
N VAL A 9 -31.57 -61.36 7.49
CA VAL A 9 -30.94 -60.63 6.41
C VAL A 9 -30.37 -59.34 7.02
N SER A 10 -29.03 -59.29 7.13
CA SER A 10 -28.29 -58.12 7.55
C SER A 10 -28.09 -57.19 6.34
N MET A 11 -28.83 -56.05 6.31
CA MET A 11 -28.57 -55.00 5.31
C MET A 11 -27.37 -54.18 5.72
N LEU A 12 -26.26 -54.36 5.01
CA LEU A 12 -25.06 -53.56 5.12
C LEU A 12 -25.25 -52.26 4.30
N GLY A 13 -25.61 -51.19 5.00
CA GLY A 13 -25.73 -49.84 4.38
C GLY A 13 -24.35 -49.27 4.05
N CYS A 14 -24.00 -49.26 2.77
CA CYS A 14 -22.81 -48.64 2.27
C CYS A 14 -23.03 -47.09 2.21
N ALA A 15 -22.58 -46.36 3.21
CA ALA A 15 -22.56 -44.89 3.16
C ALA A 15 -21.49 -44.43 2.17
N LEU A 16 -21.92 -44.00 1.00
CA LEU A 16 -21.06 -43.33 0.03
C LEU A 16 -20.69 -41.94 0.57
N ALA A 17 -19.53 -41.85 1.23
CA ALA A 17 -18.92 -40.57 1.55
C ALA A 17 -18.43 -39.92 0.24
N THR A 18 -19.15 -38.93 -0.26
CA THR A 18 -18.67 -38.09 -1.35
C THR A 18 -17.51 -37.24 -0.84
N PRO A 19 -16.35 -37.25 -1.50
CA PRO A 19 -15.28 -36.31 -1.12
C PRO A 19 -15.75 -34.90 -1.38
N VAL A 20 -15.88 -34.08 -0.32
CA VAL A 20 -16.01 -32.64 -0.42
C VAL A 20 -14.68 -32.17 -0.96
N TRP A 21 -14.62 -31.86 -2.24
CA TRP A 21 -13.52 -31.12 -2.80
C TRP A 21 -13.56 -29.73 -2.16
N ALA A 22 -12.61 -29.48 -1.28
CA ALA A 22 -12.33 -28.12 -0.83
C ALA A 22 -12.01 -27.32 -2.10
N ALA A 23 -12.92 -26.43 -2.48
CA ALA A 23 -12.66 -25.48 -3.54
C ALA A 23 -11.45 -24.66 -3.09
N GLU A 24 -10.32 -24.87 -3.76
CA GLU A 24 -9.13 -24.04 -3.57
C GLU A 24 -9.55 -22.59 -3.83
N SER A 25 -9.45 -21.73 -2.82
CA SER A 25 -9.75 -20.32 -2.98
C SER A 25 -8.93 -19.78 -4.15
N PRO A 26 -9.54 -19.04 -5.10
CA PRO A 26 -8.79 -18.47 -6.21
C PRO A 26 -7.61 -17.70 -5.64
N GLN A 27 -6.41 -18.20 -5.93
CA GLN A 27 -5.19 -17.51 -5.53
C GLN A 27 -5.20 -16.14 -6.20
N ALA A 28 -5.20 -15.06 -5.41
CA ALA A 28 -5.17 -13.70 -5.95
C ALA A 28 -4.04 -13.60 -6.99
N PRO A 29 -4.31 -13.04 -8.19
CA PRO A 29 -3.30 -12.96 -9.23
C PRO A 29 -2.08 -12.20 -8.69
N LYS A 30 -0.92 -12.82 -8.79
CA LYS A 30 0.34 -12.19 -8.37
C LYS A 30 0.58 -10.98 -9.27
N ALA A 31 0.97 -9.86 -8.65
CA ALA A 31 1.40 -8.67 -9.38
C ALA A 31 2.45 -9.05 -10.44
N SER A 32 2.34 -8.47 -11.64
CA SER A 32 3.29 -8.73 -12.73
C SER A 32 4.72 -8.34 -12.32
N GLU A 33 5.70 -8.91 -13.02
CA GLU A 33 7.09 -8.54 -12.78
C GLU A 33 7.36 -7.07 -13.14
N GLU A 34 6.64 -6.52 -14.13
CA GLU A 34 6.69 -5.10 -14.49
C GLU A 34 6.25 -4.22 -13.31
N LEU A 35 5.14 -4.56 -12.67
CA LEU A 35 4.64 -3.81 -11.51
C LEU A 35 5.60 -3.91 -10.31
N ARG A 36 6.11 -5.10 -10.03
CA ARG A 36 7.13 -5.28 -8.99
C ARG A 36 8.41 -4.51 -9.27
N ALA A 37 8.81 -4.41 -10.54
CA ALA A 37 9.98 -3.62 -10.93
C ALA A 37 9.80 -2.13 -10.62
N VAL A 38 8.60 -1.57 -10.80
CA VAL A 38 8.33 -0.16 -10.43
C VAL A 38 8.49 0.05 -8.93
N VAL A 39 8.01 -0.87 -8.10
CA VAL A 39 8.19 -0.78 -6.63
C VAL A 39 9.68 -0.77 -6.26
N ARG A 40 10.47 -1.68 -6.85
CA ARG A 40 11.92 -1.71 -6.61
C ARG A 40 12.60 -0.43 -7.10
N GLN A 41 12.27 0.05 -8.30
CA GLN A 41 12.82 1.29 -8.86
C GLN A 41 12.49 2.50 -7.99
N HIS A 42 11.27 2.57 -7.44
CA HIS A 42 10.86 3.63 -6.53
C HIS A 42 11.72 3.62 -5.27
N HIS A 43 11.89 2.46 -4.62
CA HIS A 43 12.74 2.32 -3.45
C HIS A 43 14.21 2.66 -3.76
N ASP A 44 14.74 2.17 -4.85
CA ASP A 44 16.13 2.42 -5.27
C ASP A 44 16.38 3.91 -5.53
N ALA A 45 15.45 4.58 -6.21
CA ALA A 45 15.53 6.01 -6.48
C ALA A 45 15.47 6.83 -5.19
N LEU A 46 14.55 6.48 -4.26
CA LEU A 46 14.49 7.07 -2.93
C LEU A 46 15.81 6.90 -2.18
N ASN A 47 16.31 5.68 -2.08
CA ASN A 47 17.51 5.37 -1.33
C ASN A 47 18.75 6.08 -1.88
N LYS A 48 18.84 6.25 -3.20
CA LYS A 48 19.92 7.00 -3.87
C LYS A 48 19.70 8.51 -3.89
N GLN A 49 18.52 8.97 -3.45
CA GLN A 49 18.07 10.37 -3.59
C GLN A 49 18.12 10.85 -5.05
N ASP A 50 17.87 9.93 -6.00
CA ASP A 50 17.78 10.23 -7.41
C ASP A 50 16.39 10.78 -7.76
N LEU A 51 16.25 12.08 -7.60
CA LEU A 51 14.99 12.79 -7.84
C LEU A 51 14.48 12.58 -9.27
N LYS A 52 15.36 12.59 -10.26
CA LYS A 52 14.97 12.42 -11.66
C LYS A 52 14.42 11.01 -11.92
N ALA A 53 15.09 9.99 -11.43
CA ALA A 53 14.63 8.60 -11.56
C ALA A 53 13.31 8.41 -10.80
N LEU A 54 13.19 8.96 -9.59
CA LEU A 54 11.97 8.89 -8.79
C LEU A 54 10.78 9.53 -9.50
N MET A 55 10.94 10.76 -9.99
CA MET A 55 9.87 11.50 -10.68
C MET A 55 9.51 10.90 -12.04
N ALA A 56 10.37 10.11 -12.66
CA ALA A 56 10.04 9.35 -13.86
C ALA A 56 9.00 8.25 -13.62
N LEU A 57 8.83 7.80 -12.37
CA LEU A 57 7.83 6.79 -11.99
C LEU A 57 6.44 7.37 -11.74
N TYR A 58 6.32 8.69 -11.59
CA TYR A 58 5.05 9.38 -11.37
C TYR A 58 4.40 9.80 -12.69
N ALA A 59 3.08 9.74 -12.72
CA ALA A 59 2.30 10.22 -13.86
C ALA A 59 2.52 11.73 -14.07
N ASP A 60 2.55 12.13 -15.33
CA ASP A 60 2.65 13.54 -15.70
C ASP A 60 1.26 14.14 -15.92
N THR A 61 0.50 14.24 -14.84
CA THR A 61 -0.86 14.78 -14.84
C THR A 61 -1.05 15.74 -13.67
N PRO A 62 -1.96 16.71 -13.77
CA PRO A 62 -2.27 17.60 -12.64
C PRO A 62 -2.97 16.89 -11.48
N ASN A 63 -3.45 15.65 -11.70
CA ASN A 63 -4.19 14.88 -10.70
C ASN A 63 -3.32 13.87 -9.94
N VAL A 64 -2.04 13.71 -10.32
CA VAL A 64 -1.13 12.86 -9.54
C VAL A 64 -1.01 13.41 -8.12
N ALA A 65 -1.09 12.52 -7.13
CA ALA A 65 -1.14 12.92 -5.73
C ALA A 65 -0.17 12.11 -4.88
N LEU A 66 0.37 12.77 -3.86
CA LEU A 66 1.13 12.18 -2.77
C LEU A 66 0.54 12.66 -1.45
N MET A 67 0.30 11.73 -0.53
CA MET A 67 -0.05 12.02 0.86
C MET A 67 1.03 11.43 1.76
N GLY A 68 1.59 12.27 2.60
CA GLY A 68 2.61 11.90 3.58
C GLY A 68 2.02 11.40 4.90
N THR A 69 2.85 11.32 5.92
CA THR A 69 2.51 10.77 7.24
C THR A 69 2.00 11.82 8.23
N GLY A 70 2.22 13.11 7.94
CA GLY A 70 1.91 14.22 8.83
C GLY A 70 0.69 15.03 8.40
N PRO A 71 0.11 15.82 9.32
CA PRO A 71 -0.97 16.75 9.01
C PRO A 71 -0.56 17.77 7.94
N GLY A 72 -1.39 17.94 6.90
CA GLY A 72 -1.12 18.87 5.81
C GLY A 72 -0.17 18.36 4.73
N GLU A 73 0.38 17.18 4.88
CA GLU A 73 1.24 16.54 3.88
C GLU A 73 0.42 15.95 2.74
N PHE A 74 -0.14 16.82 1.92
CA PHE A 74 -0.91 16.45 0.74
C PHE A 74 -0.50 17.31 -0.46
N TRP A 75 0.14 16.69 -1.43
CA TRP A 75 0.70 17.34 -2.61
C TRP A 75 0.00 16.85 -3.88
N LYS A 76 -0.40 17.77 -4.75
CA LYS A 76 -1.02 17.50 -6.04
C LYS A 76 -0.20 18.08 -7.19
N GLY A 77 -0.02 17.28 -8.22
CA GLY A 77 0.75 17.64 -9.40
C GLY A 77 2.24 17.35 -9.23
N LYS A 78 2.85 16.97 -10.34
CA LYS A 78 4.21 16.42 -10.36
C LYS A 78 5.27 17.38 -9.81
N ALA A 79 5.18 18.67 -10.14
CA ALA A 79 6.15 19.67 -9.68
C ALA A 79 6.11 19.87 -8.15
N VAL A 80 4.91 19.82 -7.54
CA VAL A 80 4.75 19.96 -6.10
C VAL A 80 5.24 18.72 -5.36
N ILE A 81 5.00 17.54 -5.93
CA ILE A 81 5.53 16.26 -5.41
C ILE A 81 7.05 16.22 -5.51
N GLU A 82 7.61 16.72 -6.61
CA GLU A 82 9.07 16.83 -6.78
C GLU A 82 9.70 17.68 -5.69
N ASP A 83 9.09 18.81 -5.37
CA ASP A 83 9.55 19.70 -4.31
C ASP A 83 9.45 19.05 -2.92
N ALA A 84 8.36 18.33 -2.64
CA ALA A 84 8.21 17.56 -1.42
C ALA A 84 9.34 16.52 -1.26
N TYR A 85 9.71 15.82 -2.34
CA TYR A 85 10.82 14.86 -2.28
C TYR A 85 12.19 15.50 -2.09
N LYS A 86 12.44 16.71 -2.62
CA LYS A 86 13.68 17.46 -2.32
C LYS A 86 13.85 17.66 -0.83
N HIS A 87 12.78 18.13 -0.15
CA HIS A 87 12.82 18.33 1.31
C HIS A 87 12.92 16.99 2.07
N TYR A 88 12.23 15.95 1.60
CA TYR A 88 12.33 14.64 2.22
C TYR A 88 13.76 14.07 2.16
N PHE A 89 14.49 14.28 1.06
CA PHE A 89 15.88 13.83 0.93
C PHE A 89 16.83 14.49 1.92
N GLU A 90 16.49 15.67 2.45
CA GLU A 90 17.27 16.34 3.48
C GLU A 90 17.12 15.68 4.87
N THR A 91 16.16 14.77 5.04
CA THR A 91 15.84 14.16 6.34
C THR A 91 16.59 12.88 6.64
N PHE A 92 17.25 12.26 5.66
CA PHE A 92 17.99 11.01 5.84
C PHE A 92 19.25 10.95 4.97
N LYS A 93 20.18 10.09 5.35
CA LYS A 93 21.43 9.90 4.62
C LYS A 93 21.21 9.02 3.39
N ALA A 94 21.66 9.47 2.22
CA ALA A 94 21.60 8.68 0.99
C ALA A 94 22.28 7.31 1.15
N GLY A 95 21.63 6.26 0.63
CA GLY A 95 22.13 4.88 0.72
C GLY A 95 21.88 4.18 2.07
N SER A 96 21.25 4.87 3.04
CA SER A 96 20.98 4.28 4.35
C SER A 96 19.60 3.60 4.46
N LEU A 97 18.70 3.86 3.51
CA LEU A 97 17.32 3.39 3.56
C LEU A 97 17.25 1.88 3.29
N LYS A 98 16.68 1.15 4.25
CA LYS A 98 16.37 -0.28 4.15
C LYS A 98 14.91 -0.49 4.55
N HIS A 99 14.32 -1.56 4.06
CA HIS A 99 12.96 -1.93 4.42
C HIS A 99 12.83 -3.45 4.58
N ASP A 100 11.92 -3.84 5.43
CA ASP A 100 11.36 -5.19 5.51
C ASP A 100 9.84 -5.05 5.51
N CYS A 101 9.18 -5.65 4.51
CA CYS A 101 7.75 -5.52 4.31
C CYS A 101 7.11 -6.91 4.33
N PRO A 102 6.84 -7.46 5.53
CA PRO A 102 6.27 -8.79 5.67
C PRO A 102 4.87 -8.90 5.08
N ASP A 103 4.11 -7.80 5.12
CA ASP A 103 2.73 -7.75 4.65
C ASP A 103 2.64 -6.91 3.37
N ALA A 104 2.32 -7.58 2.27
CA ALA A 104 2.15 -6.94 0.98
C ALA A 104 0.94 -7.54 0.26
N SER A 105 0.10 -6.67 -0.27
CA SER A 105 -1.04 -7.03 -1.12
C SER A 105 -1.10 -6.11 -2.32
N GLY A 106 -1.55 -6.64 -3.45
CA GLY A 106 -1.72 -5.84 -4.65
C GLY A 106 -2.51 -6.59 -5.71
N TYR A 107 -3.12 -5.84 -6.59
CA TYR A 107 -3.94 -6.35 -7.67
C TYR A 107 -3.69 -5.56 -8.95
N GLU A 108 -3.70 -6.27 -10.07
CA GLU A 108 -3.50 -5.72 -11.40
C GLU A 108 -4.65 -6.16 -12.30
N GLU A 109 -5.32 -5.21 -12.93
CA GLU A 109 -6.41 -5.46 -13.88
C GLU A 109 -6.32 -4.50 -15.06
N GLY A 110 -5.99 -5.04 -16.23
CA GLY A 110 -5.78 -4.26 -17.43
C GLY A 110 -4.66 -3.23 -17.23
N ASP A 111 -5.00 -1.96 -17.41
CA ASP A 111 -4.06 -0.85 -17.26
C ASP A 111 -4.07 -0.22 -15.86
N ASN A 112 -4.75 -0.83 -14.89
CA ASN A 112 -4.83 -0.30 -13.54
C ASN A 112 -4.23 -1.29 -12.54
N ALA A 113 -3.59 -0.77 -11.51
CA ALA A 113 -3.08 -1.55 -10.41
C ALA A 113 -3.17 -0.78 -9.09
N TRP A 114 -3.25 -1.51 -8.00
CA TRP A 114 -3.06 -0.97 -6.67
C TRP A 114 -2.15 -1.88 -5.86
N LEU A 115 -1.50 -1.31 -4.87
CA LEU A 115 -0.70 -2.04 -3.90
C LEU A 115 -0.87 -1.44 -2.51
N MET A 116 -0.69 -2.29 -1.50
CA MET A 116 -0.62 -1.93 -0.08
C MET A 116 0.49 -2.75 0.56
N VAL A 117 1.35 -2.11 1.31
CA VAL A 117 2.42 -2.77 2.07
C VAL A 117 2.53 -2.17 3.46
N SER A 118 2.87 -3.01 4.43
CA SER A 118 3.26 -2.58 5.77
C SER A 118 4.72 -2.96 5.98
N CYS A 119 5.55 -1.99 6.32
CA CYS A 119 7.00 -2.13 6.35
C CYS A 119 7.58 -1.64 7.67
N VAL A 120 8.65 -2.29 8.11
CA VAL A 120 9.62 -1.73 9.04
C VAL A 120 10.71 -1.07 8.20
N MET A 121 10.85 0.24 8.37
CA MET A 121 11.84 1.06 7.69
C MET A 121 13.02 1.31 8.61
N LYS A 122 14.23 1.29 8.06
CA LYS A 122 15.47 1.64 8.77
C LYS A 122 16.25 2.61 7.91
N ASP A 123 16.71 3.70 8.51
CA ASP A 123 17.61 4.64 7.85
C ASP A 123 18.59 5.26 8.85
N SER A 124 19.33 6.24 8.40
CA SER A 124 20.13 7.11 9.27
C SER A 124 19.75 8.55 8.97
N ASP A 125 19.63 9.37 10.00
CA ASP A 125 19.45 10.81 9.84
C ASP A 125 20.71 11.45 9.20
N PRO A 126 20.70 12.74 8.86
CA PRO A 126 21.86 13.43 8.28
C PRO A 126 23.10 13.43 9.17
N ALA A 127 22.94 13.32 10.49
CA ALA A 127 24.05 13.20 11.45
C ALA A 127 24.59 11.76 11.56
N GLY A 128 23.96 10.79 10.88
CA GLY A 128 24.36 9.38 10.88
C GLY A 128 23.76 8.56 12.01
N GLN A 129 22.80 9.11 12.78
CA GLN A 129 22.13 8.36 13.83
C GLN A 129 21.10 7.38 13.20
N PRO A 130 21.10 6.09 13.58
CA PRO A 130 20.18 5.12 13.04
C PRO A 130 18.75 5.40 13.53
N ARG A 131 17.77 5.21 12.64
CA ARG A 131 16.35 5.29 12.94
C ARG A 131 15.63 4.04 12.44
N GLU A 132 14.58 3.65 13.16
CA GLU A 132 13.67 2.57 12.79
C GLU A 132 12.23 3.04 13.02
N PHE A 133 11.34 2.81 12.06
CA PHE A 133 9.94 3.24 12.14
C PHE A 133 9.04 2.36 11.27
N GLY A 134 7.79 2.20 11.68
CA GLY A 134 6.77 1.51 10.90
C GLY A 134 6.16 2.43 9.84
N LEU A 135 5.96 1.92 8.63
CA LEU A 135 5.36 2.67 7.53
C LEU A 135 4.39 1.80 6.74
N ASN A 136 3.15 2.26 6.64
CA ASN A 136 2.19 1.72 5.68
C ASN A 136 2.25 2.54 4.39
N VAL A 137 2.25 1.86 3.26
CA VAL A 137 2.24 2.50 1.95
C VAL A 137 1.09 1.91 1.12
N SER A 138 0.29 2.77 0.52
CA SER A 138 -0.67 2.39 -0.50
C SER A 138 -0.47 3.20 -1.76
N ALA A 139 -0.60 2.57 -2.92
CA ALA A 139 -0.45 3.26 -4.19
C ALA A 139 -1.45 2.76 -5.23
N VAL A 140 -1.85 3.68 -6.11
CA VAL A 140 -2.60 3.40 -7.32
C VAL A 140 -1.69 3.69 -8.51
N LEU A 141 -1.62 2.75 -9.44
CA LEU A 141 -0.77 2.87 -10.63
C LEU A 141 -1.63 2.69 -11.89
N LYS A 142 -1.19 3.31 -12.97
CA LYS A 142 -1.76 3.14 -14.29
C LYS A 142 -0.66 2.79 -15.28
N LYS A 143 -0.95 1.85 -16.19
CA LYS A 143 -0.06 1.49 -17.27
C LYS A 143 -0.19 2.52 -18.40
N GLU A 144 0.92 3.12 -18.74
CA GLU A 144 1.06 4.08 -19.84
C GLU A 144 2.01 3.50 -20.92
N LYS A 145 2.18 4.21 -22.04
CA LYS A 145 3.09 3.75 -23.13
C LYS A 145 4.52 3.46 -22.65
N ALA A 146 4.98 4.20 -21.64
CA ALA A 146 6.33 4.08 -21.09
C ALA A 146 6.40 3.20 -19.83
N GLY A 147 5.37 2.36 -19.57
CA GLY A 147 5.26 1.47 -18.40
C GLY A 147 4.35 2.02 -17.30
N TRP A 148 4.34 1.34 -16.17
CA TRP A 148 3.52 1.71 -15.02
C TRP A 148 3.91 3.05 -14.41
N ARG A 149 2.92 3.87 -14.05
CA ARG A 149 3.11 5.18 -13.40
C ARG A 149 2.24 5.30 -12.17
N VAL A 150 2.82 5.81 -11.10
CA VAL A 150 2.11 6.14 -9.86
C VAL A 150 1.15 7.29 -10.14
N GLN A 151 -0.14 7.07 -9.87
CA GLN A 151 -1.20 8.07 -9.95
C GLN A 151 -1.50 8.68 -8.59
N ALA A 152 -1.44 7.85 -7.56
CA ALA A 152 -1.56 8.27 -6.17
C ALA A 152 -0.67 7.40 -5.29
N LEU A 153 -0.04 8.00 -4.31
CA LEU A 153 0.71 7.31 -3.27
C LEU A 153 0.34 7.92 -1.92
N HIS A 154 0.06 7.07 -0.95
CA HIS A 154 -0.21 7.46 0.43
C HIS A 154 0.72 6.70 1.36
N THR A 155 1.26 7.41 2.35
CA THR A 155 2.03 6.85 3.44
C THR A 155 1.40 7.22 4.77
N SER A 156 1.44 6.30 5.73
CA SER A 156 1.04 6.57 7.11
C SER A 156 1.99 5.85 8.07
N ASN A 157 2.21 6.42 9.24
CA ASN A 157 2.95 5.73 10.29
C ASN A 157 2.18 4.47 10.69
N ALA A 158 2.87 3.34 10.78
CA ALA A 158 2.36 2.17 11.47
C ALA A 158 2.68 2.39 12.95
N SER A 159 1.65 2.71 13.75
CA SER A 159 1.79 2.82 15.19
C SER A 159 1.94 1.41 15.76
N ASP A 160 2.95 1.17 16.57
CA ASP A 160 2.92 0.04 17.51
C ASP A 160 1.76 0.27 18.49
N GLU A 161 1.10 -0.79 18.92
CA GLU A 161 -0.07 -0.70 19.85
C GLU A 161 0.22 0.06 21.17
N GLY A 162 1.48 0.49 21.40
CA GLY A 162 1.90 1.30 22.54
C GLY A 162 1.74 2.81 22.39
N ASP A 163 1.55 3.32 21.18
CA ASP A 163 1.43 4.76 20.89
C ASP A 163 -0.02 5.22 20.68
N ALA A 164 -1.01 4.45 21.12
CA ALA A 164 -2.38 4.92 21.16
C ALA A 164 -2.44 6.19 22.03
N PRO A 165 -2.95 7.33 21.52
CA PRO A 165 -3.15 8.51 22.37
C PRO A 165 -4.01 8.11 23.56
N PRO A 166 -3.76 8.64 24.76
CA PRO A 166 -4.52 8.28 25.96
C PRO A 166 -6.01 8.43 25.67
N GLU A 167 -6.76 7.38 26.00
CA GLU A 167 -8.21 7.31 25.80
C GLU A 167 -8.86 8.54 26.46
N GLY A 168 -9.36 9.47 25.67
CA GLY A 168 -9.92 10.73 26.14
C GLY A 168 -9.39 12.00 25.46
N ALA A 169 -8.37 11.94 24.61
CA ALA A 169 -7.97 13.09 23.81
C ALA A 169 -9.00 13.28 22.68
N ALA A 170 -9.94 14.19 22.84
CA ALA A 170 -10.84 14.61 21.76
C ALA A 170 -9.99 15.10 20.57
N PRO A 171 -10.34 14.72 19.31
CA PRO A 171 -9.63 15.24 18.16
C PRO A 171 -9.74 16.76 18.15
N THR A 172 -8.59 17.42 18.21
CA THR A 172 -8.53 18.87 18.00
C THR A 172 -8.99 19.11 16.56
N ALA A 173 -10.17 19.70 16.40
CA ALA A 173 -10.71 20.01 15.09
C ALA A 173 -9.67 20.84 14.31
N ALA A 174 -9.30 20.36 13.13
CA ALA A 174 -8.49 21.13 12.21
C ALA A 174 -9.17 22.48 11.94
N PRO A 175 -8.44 23.60 11.87
CA PRO A 175 -9.01 24.88 11.52
C PRO A 175 -9.70 24.76 10.15
N ALA A 176 -10.95 25.21 10.07
CA ALA A 176 -11.73 25.22 8.87
C ALA A 176 -10.95 25.96 7.76
N PRO A 177 -10.97 25.47 6.50
CA PRO A 177 -10.34 26.18 5.40
C PRO A 177 -10.92 27.60 5.29
N ALA A 178 -10.04 28.57 5.08
CA ALA A 178 -10.45 29.97 4.88
C ALA A 178 -11.45 30.05 3.72
N PRO A 179 -12.51 30.88 3.81
CA PRO A 179 -13.50 30.99 2.76
C PRO A 179 -12.84 31.48 1.46
N GLU A 180 -13.05 30.70 0.42
CA GLU A 180 -12.63 31.04 -0.95
C GLU A 180 -13.21 32.41 -1.34
N ALA A 181 -12.33 33.33 -1.73
CA ALA A 181 -12.73 34.67 -2.10
C ALA A 181 -13.67 34.62 -3.31
N ALA A 182 -14.88 35.17 -3.16
CA ALA A 182 -15.87 35.24 -4.22
C ALA A 182 -15.34 35.98 -5.45
N PRO A 183 -15.67 35.56 -6.69
CA PRO A 183 -15.20 36.20 -7.90
C PRO A 183 -15.73 37.64 -7.99
N LYS A 184 -14.80 38.59 -8.17
CA LYS A 184 -15.14 39.99 -8.40
C LYS A 184 -15.93 40.10 -9.69
N LYS A 185 -17.18 40.53 -9.59
CA LYS A 185 -17.99 40.92 -10.75
C LYS A 185 -17.35 42.20 -11.36
N THR A 186 -16.85 42.04 -12.58
CA THR A 186 -16.47 43.19 -13.44
C THR A 186 -17.74 43.82 -13.99
N GLN A 187 -17.95 45.12 -13.74
CA GLN A 187 -18.94 45.94 -14.45
C GLN A 187 -18.38 46.35 -15.78
#